data_c760fb4ab95b95b50be4fb2eb667ed0e
#
_entry.id   c760fb4ab95b95b50be4fb2eb667ed0e
#
_cell.length_a   1.000
_cell.length_b   1.000
_cell.length_c   1.000
_cell.angle_alpha   90.00
_cell.angle_beta   90.00
_cell.angle_gamma   90.00
#
_symmetry.space_group_name_H-M   'P 1'
#
loop_
_entity.id
_entity.type
_entity.pdbx_description
1 polymer ?
#
loop_
_entity_poly.entity_id
_entity_poly.type
_entity_poly.pdbx_seq_one_letter_code
_entity_poly.pdbx_strand_id
1 'polypeptide(L)'
;MTDVIKTDVLIIGAGPAGLMAANEFQKRNVDFICLEKRSGPTQLSKALGIQARSVELLEFLGIHELFLRRGYPGPGMKMHLAGREPSYVELNHIKSRYPYLFILPQNEIEELFVANLAAQDAEIYMEHEVVDIKQNDDGVFVTAIHHGVEKRYFAKYALACDGVRSQVRHYLDVPFIGADEGYTFFTSDVEIPGLNEIFINMHLNDRGAVALFPYKDGTYRVVGMDRARQGKNAPKEMPLEALQESLDRILDVPYRVEVPQWIRTFETAHRQVPDYRVGNVFFLGDAAHVNNPLGGQGMNLGLEDASNICWKMDLVLKGYAKDSFLASYNEERYPIAKEVIRDTTLELKAIEQTGVIGKLRNWAGKAVLSQNWVQPLVANYYSHIHHEYHKVKRNKEFRDKRLSRKAIQAGQRVPDQKLFFEGKSTARLYPFVQKHEFVGLIYIDCYERELIDYAQTFKKLVEAVYPGMMKVFVVARGGTLHLEEEALPIIYDVHRHLDLGIGMEKGSTLILRPDGHVLFHDLSMDAQVMIDKLGAYFQ
;
A
#
# COMPACT_ATOMS: atom_id res chain seq x y z
N MET A 1 0.11 0.84 -42.75
CA MET A 1 -0.56 1.26 -41.51
C MET A 1 0.09 0.50 -40.39
N THR A 2 0.61 1.15 -39.37
CA THR A 2 1.14 0.47 -38.19
C THR A 2 -0.02 -0.25 -37.51
N ASP A 3 0.12 -1.57 -37.30
CA ASP A 3 -0.91 -2.36 -36.63
C ASP A 3 -1.10 -1.86 -35.20
N VAL A 4 -2.34 -1.72 -34.75
CA VAL A 4 -2.67 -1.33 -33.38
C VAL A 4 -2.64 -2.57 -32.51
N ILE A 5 -1.74 -2.57 -31.52
CA ILE A 5 -1.65 -3.64 -30.53
C ILE A 5 -2.77 -3.45 -29.51
N LYS A 6 -3.58 -4.49 -29.27
CA LYS A 6 -4.74 -4.41 -28.37
C LYS A 6 -4.50 -5.22 -27.10
N THR A 7 -5.04 -4.72 -25.99
CA THR A 7 -5.06 -5.37 -24.69
C THR A 7 -6.27 -4.88 -23.87
N ASP A 8 -6.57 -5.48 -22.72
CA ASP A 8 -7.63 -4.99 -21.84
C ASP A 8 -7.19 -3.76 -21.05
N VAL A 9 -5.93 -3.76 -20.54
CA VAL A 9 -5.39 -2.67 -19.71
C VAL A 9 -4.00 -2.26 -20.19
N LEU A 10 -3.79 -0.95 -20.33
CA LEU A 10 -2.46 -0.35 -20.50
C LEU A 10 -1.97 0.20 -19.18
N ILE A 11 -0.75 -0.17 -18.76
CA ILE A 11 -0.05 0.43 -17.63
C ILE A 11 1.05 1.32 -18.20
N ILE A 12 1.05 2.60 -17.84
CA ILE A 12 2.02 3.59 -18.33
C ILE A 12 2.97 3.94 -17.19
N GLY A 13 4.19 3.41 -17.25
CA GLY A 13 5.24 3.53 -16.25
C GLY A 13 5.40 2.28 -15.38
N ALA A 14 6.64 1.76 -15.32
CA ALA A 14 7.04 0.61 -14.50
C ALA A 14 7.83 1.05 -13.24
N GLY A 15 7.31 2.06 -12.52
CA GLY A 15 7.68 2.34 -11.14
C GLY A 15 6.95 1.38 -10.18
N PRO A 16 7.16 1.49 -8.84
CA PRO A 16 6.56 0.57 -7.87
C PRO A 16 5.04 0.40 -8.00
N ALA A 17 4.28 1.47 -8.23
CA ALA A 17 2.82 1.39 -8.40
C ALA A 17 2.42 0.65 -9.69
N GLY A 18 3.08 0.93 -10.82
CA GLY A 18 2.81 0.26 -12.09
C GLY A 18 3.22 -1.22 -12.06
N LEU A 19 4.36 -1.53 -11.45
CA LEU A 19 4.82 -2.92 -11.27
C LEU A 19 3.92 -3.71 -10.32
N MET A 20 3.42 -3.08 -9.25
CA MET A 20 2.41 -3.69 -8.38
C MET A 20 1.14 -4.00 -9.17
N ALA A 21 0.64 -3.05 -9.99
CA ALA A 21 -0.53 -3.25 -10.83
C ALA A 21 -0.31 -4.38 -11.86
N ALA A 22 0.86 -4.44 -12.51
CA ALA A 22 1.19 -5.51 -13.44
C ALA A 22 1.16 -6.89 -12.77
N ASN A 23 1.74 -7.01 -11.57
CA ASN A 23 1.71 -8.26 -10.79
C ASN A 23 0.29 -8.61 -10.32
N GLU A 24 -0.55 -7.63 -9.96
CA GLU A 24 -1.94 -7.84 -9.60
C GLU A 24 -2.78 -8.34 -10.80
N PHE A 25 -2.57 -7.79 -12.00
CA PHE A 25 -3.24 -8.27 -13.22
C PHE A 25 -2.72 -9.64 -13.65
N GLN A 26 -1.42 -9.89 -13.58
CA GLN A 26 -0.84 -11.21 -13.86
C GLN A 26 -1.47 -12.30 -12.97
N LYS A 27 -1.58 -12.04 -11.67
CA LYS A 27 -2.23 -12.96 -10.73
C LYS A 27 -3.68 -13.28 -11.11
N ARG A 28 -4.40 -12.31 -11.73
CA ARG A 28 -5.83 -12.42 -12.10
C ARG A 28 -6.07 -12.90 -13.53
N ASN A 29 -4.99 -13.13 -14.28
CA ASN A 29 -5.05 -13.45 -15.72
C ASN A 29 -5.80 -12.38 -16.52
N VAL A 30 -5.63 -11.10 -16.18
CA VAL A 30 -6.10 -9.97 -16.98
C VAL A 30 -5.05 -9.70 -18.04
N ASP A 31 -5.50 -9.51 -19.29
CA ASP A 31 -4.60 -9.12 -20.38
C ASP A 31 -4.13 -7.67 -20.20
N PHE A 32 -2.82 -7.45 -20.11
CA PHE A 32 -2.24 -6.13 -19.93
C PHE A 32 -0.93 -5.94 -20.69
N ILE A 33 -0.63 -4.69 -21.00
CA ILE A 33 0.67 -4.26 -21.51
C ILE A 33 1.19 -3.15 -20.57
N CYS A 34 2.42 -3.30 -20.10
CA CYS A 34 3.09 -2.29 -19.30
C CYS A 34 4.21 -1.62 -20.12
N LEU A 35 4.09 -0.30 -20.34
CA LEU A 35 5.03 0.51 -21.10
C LEU A 35 5.94 1.30 -20.16
N GLU A 36 7.25 1.18 -20.33
CA GLU A 36 8.24 1.91 -19.56
C GLU A 36 9.29 2.55 -20.50
N LYS A 37 9.57 3.84 -20.30
CA LYS A 37 10.55 4.57 -21.11
C LYS A 37 12.02 4.23 -20.81
N ARG A 38 12.31 3.72 -19.60
CA ARG A 38 13.65 3.30 -19.19
C ARG A 38 13.97 1.93 -19.83
N SER A 39 15.27 1.62 -19.88
CA SER A 39 15.78 0.32 -20.34
C SER A 39 15.72 -0.78 -19.28
N GLY A 40 15.31 -0.46 -18.05
CA GLY A 40 15.23 -1.40 -16.92
C GLY A 40 14.78 -0.72 -15.62
N PRO A 41 14.82 -1.47 -14.50
CA PRO A 41 14.57 -0.93 -13.17
C PRO A 41 15.42 0.30 -12.86
N THR A 42 14.94 1.15 -11.96
CA THR A 42 15.69 2.37 -11.60
C THR A 42 17.05 2.01 -10.99
N GLN A 43 18.08 2.75 -11.38
CA GLN A 43 19.39 2.66 -10.73
C GLN A 43 19.47 3.56 -9.48
N LEU A 44 18.47 4.41 -9.28
CA LEU A 44 18.42 5.37 -8.18
C LEU A 44 17.33 4.97 -7.20
N SER A 45 17.71 4.71 -5.97
CA SER A 45 16.77 4.43 -4.91
C SER A 45 16.22 5.73 -4.32
N LYS A 46 14.96 6.08 -4.64
CA LYS A 46 14.28 7.23 -4.05
C LYS A 46 13.57 6.88 -2.75
N ALA A 47 12.83 5.79 -2.75
CA ALA A 47 12.14 5.24 -1.59
C ALA A 47 12.87 4.02 -1.02
N LEU A 48 12.60 3.66 0.23
CA LEU A 48 13.24 2.52 0.89
C LEU A 48 12.35 1.84 1.94
N GLY A 49 11.31 2.51 2.42
CA GLY A 49 10.47 1.98 3.50
C GLY A 49 9.20 1.36 2.97
N ILE A 50 8.99 0.07 3.24
CA ILE A 50 7.72 -0.63 2.97
C ILE A 50 6.99 -0.74 4.31
N GLN A 51 5.81 -0.12 4.41
CA GLN A 51 4.97 -0.12 5.60
C GLN A 51 4.33 -1.49 5.82
N ALA A 52 3.94 -1.79 7.07
CA ALA A 52 3.32 -3.08 7.41
C ALA A 52 2.13 -3.42 6.51
N ARG A 53 1.28 -2.44 6.18
CA ARG A 53 0.16 -2.64 5.26
C ARG A 53 0.60 -3.07 3.86
N SER A 54 1.63 -2.44 3.32
CA SER A 54 2.17 -2.80 2.00
C SER A 54 2.79 -4.20 1.99
N VAL A 55 3.42 -4.64 3.10
CA VAL A 55 3.90 -6.03 3.21
C VAL A 55 2.73 -7.02 3.22
N GLU A 56 1.59 -6.69 3.86
CA GLU A 56 0.37 -7.50 3.79
C GLU A 56 -0.17 -7.59 2.35
N LEU A 57 -0.13 -6.51 1.58
CA LEU A 57 -0.54 -6.53 0.18
C LEU A 57 0.39 -7.42 -0.67
N LEU A 58 1.69 -7.39 -0.41
CA LEU A 58 2.64 -8.33 -1.02
C LEU A 58 2.35 -9.79 -0.60
N GLU A 59 1.87 -10.03 0.64
CA GLU A 59 1.41 -11.36 1.07
C GLU A 59 0.17 -11.79 0.30
N PHE A 60 -0.84 -10.91 0.14
CA PHE A 60 -2.02 -11.22 -0.67
C PHE A 60 -1.67 -11.48 -2.13
N LEU A 61 -0.68 -10.77 -2.67
CA LEU A 61 -0.15 -11.02 -4.01
C LEU A 61 0.64 -12.35 -4.10
N GLY A 62 1.14 -12.86 -2.96
CA GLY A 62 1.87 -14.13 -2.87
C GLY A 62 3.38 -14.01 -3.03
N ILE A 63 3.94 -12.81 -3.02
CA ILE A 63 5.35 -12.55 -3.31
C ILE A 63 6.15 -11.99 -2.13
N HIS A 64 5.54 -11.79 -0.97
CA HIS A 64 6.19 -11.19 0.20
C HIS A 64 7.48 -11.88 0.62
N GLU A 65 7.57 -13.21 0.51
CA GLU A 65 8.77 -13.97 0.88
C GLU A 65 10.00 -13.59 0.03
N LEU A 66 9.80 -13.19 -1.24
CA LEU A 66 10.88 -12.70 -2.10
C LEU A 66 11.51 -11.43 -1.53
N PHE A 67 10.65 -10.52 -1.03
CA PHE A 67 11.06 -9.27 -0.42
C PHE A 67 11.72 -9.50 0.95
N LEU A 68 11.10 -10.30 1.82
CA LEU A 68 11.59 -10.55 3.18
C LEU A 68 12.99 -11.16 3.23
N ARG A 69 13.40 -11.89 2.19
CA ARG A 69 14.74 -12.44 2.09
C ARG A 69 15.82 -11.38 1.84
N ARG A 70 15.48 -10.25 1.20
CA ARG A 70 16.45 -9.22 0.81
C ARG A 70 16.53 -8.05 1.79
N GLY A 71 15.39 -7.55 2.26
CA GLY A 71 15.32 -6.33 3.06
C GLY A 71 15.60 -6.53 4.55
N TYR A 72 15.52 -5.44 5.27
CA TYR A 72 15.78 -5.37 6.72
C TYR A 72 14.49 -4.99 7.48
N PRO A 73 14.04 -5.80 8.46
CA PRO A 73 12.91 -5.48 9.31
C PRO A 73 13.33 -4.52 10.43
N GLY A 74 13.22 -3.21 10.22
CA GLY A 74 13.55 -2.18 11.21
C GLY A 74 12.55 -2.18 12.38
N PRO A 75 12.97 -2.50 13.63
CA PRO A 75 12.07 -2.75 14.75
C PRO A 75 11.45 -1.46 15.30
N GLY A 76 11.96 -0.29 14.92
CA GLY A 76 11.49 0.98 15.43
C GLY A 76 12.39 2.15 15.09
N MET A 77 12.13 3.26 15.76
CA MET A 77 12.85 4.52 15.59
C MET A 77 13.48 4.97 16.91
N LYS A 78 14.69 5.49 16.85
CA LYS A 78 15.44 6.13 17.91
C LYS A 78 15.50 7.62 17.61
N MET A 79 14.77 8.42 18.39
CA MET A 79 14.54 9.83 18.11
C MET A 79 15.35 10.73 19.06
N HIS A 80 16.28 11.49 18.51
CA HIS A 80 17.08 12.49 19.23
C HIS A 80 16.42 13.86 19.09
N LEU A 81 15.57 14.22 20.06
CA LEU A 81 14.78 15.46 20.05
C LEU A 81 15.32 16.52 21.01
N ALA A 82 15.62 16.13 22.25
CA ALA A 82 16.07 17.03 23.30
C ALA A 82 16.87 16.27 24.37
N GLY A 83 18.01 16.85 24.79
CA GLY A 83 18.93 16.24 25.75
C GLY A 83 19.71 15.09 25.15
N ARG A 84 20.51 14.41 25.99
CA ARG A 84 21.42 13.35 25.56
C ARG A 84 20.73 12.01 25.32
N GLU A 85 19.64 11.74 26.05
CA GLU A 85 18.94 10.45 25.96
C GLU A 85 17.89 10.47 24.86
N PRO A 86 17.93 9.55 23.90
CA PRO A 86 16.91 9.42 22.85
C PRO A 86 15.58 8.91 23.39
N SER A 87 14.51 9.16 22.65
CA SER A 87 13.22 8.49 22.81
C SER A 87 13.12 7.34 21.82
N TYR A 88 12.55 6.22 22.23
CA TYR A 88 12.31 5.07 21.36
C TYR A 88 10.84 5.00 20.96
N VAL A 89 10.59 4.70 19.71
CA VAL A 89 9.28 4.32 19.17
C VAL A 89 9.38 2.90 18.65
N GLU A 90 8.83 1.97 19.41
CA GLU A 90 8.84 0.55 19.05
C GLU A 90 7.64 0.23 18.13
N LEU A 91 7.90 -0.49 17.03
CA LEU A 91 6.88 -0.87 16.06
C LEU A 91 6.21 -2.21 16.37
N ASN A 92 6.64 -2.92 17.43
CA ASN A 92 6.05 -4.17 17.91
C ASN A 92 4.57 -4.04 18.34
N HIS A 93 4.08 -2.81 18.54
CA HIS A 93 2.67 -2.49 18.80
C HIS A 93 1.77 -2.51 17.58
N ILE A 94 2.34 -2.59 16.36
CA ILE A 94 1.55 -2.67 15.13
C ILE A 94 0.74 -3.97 15.12
N LYS A 95 -0.57 -3.85 14.96
CA LYS A 95 -1.50 -4.99 14.88
C LYS A 95 -1.44 -5.65 13.50
N SER A 96 -0.27 -6.15 13.16
CA SER A 96 0.03 -6.86 11.91
C SER A 96 0.95 -8.03 12.17
N ARG A 97 1.02 -8.96 11.24
CA ARG A 97 2.06 -10.01 11.18
C ARG A 97 3.45 -9.42 10.93
N TYR A 98 3.52 -8.19 10.43
CA TYR A 98 4.73 -7.45 10.07
C TYR A 98 4.90 -6.20 10.94
N PRO A 99 5.18 -6.34 12.26
CA PRO A 99 5.23 -5.24 13.20
C PRO A 99 6.57 -4.49 13.13
N TYR A 100 6.93 -3.99 11.94
CA TYR A 100 8.18 -3.27 11.65
C TYR A 100 8.01 -2.38 10.41
N LEU A 101 8.93 -1.44 10.22
CA LEU A 101 9.15 -0.81 8.92
C LEU A 101 10.14 -1.68 8.15
N PHE A 102 9.71 -2.20 7.01
CA PHE A 102 10.56 -3.05 6.19
C PHE A 102 11.40 -2.18 5.24
N ILE A 103 12.72 -2.23 5.40
CA ILE A 103 13.67 -1.37 4.69
C ILE A 103 14.28 -2.16 3.53
N LEU A 104 14.02 -1.70 2.30
CA LEU A 104 14.53 -2.25 1.06
C LEU A 104 14.64 -1.13 0.02
N PRO A 105 15.78 -0.92 -0.65
CA PRO A 105 15.93 0.08 -1.69
C PRO A 105 14.94 -0.08 -2.85
N GLN A 106 14.44 1.03 -3.40
CA GLN A 106 13.44 1.02 -4.47
C GLN A 106 13.89 0.25 -5.73
N ASN A 107 15.17 0.33 -6.09
CA ASN A 107 15.71 -0.43 -7.23
C ASN A 107 15.55 -1.95 -7.01
N GLU A 108 15.82 -2.46 -5.82
CA GLU A 108 15.62 -3.87 -5.49
C GLU A 108 14.12 -4.23 -5.45
N ILE A 109 13.25 -3.32 -4.98
CA ILE A 109 11.80 -3.50 -5.03
C ILE A 109 11.33 -3.67 -6.48
N GLU A 110 11.76 -2.79 -7.39
CA GLU A 110 11.44 -2.87 -8.83
C GLU A 110 11.98 -4.15 -9.45
N GLU A 111 13.24 -4.54 -9.16
CA GLU A 111 13.84 -5.80 -9.61
C GLU A 111 13.04 -7.04 -9.20
N LEU A 112 12.58 -7.10 -7.94
CA LEU A 112 11.80 -8.23 -7.43
C LEU A 112 10.43 -8.34 -8.11
N PHE A 113 9.77 -7.23 -8.36
CA PHE A 113 8.51 -7.22 -9.11
C PHE A 113 8.71 -7.69 -10.55
N VAL A 114 9.74 -7.18 -11.25
CA VAL A 114 10.06 -7.56 -12.62
C VAL A 114 10.43 -9.05 -12.69
N ALA A 115 11.26 -9.53 -11.76
CA ALA A 115 11.65 -10.93 -11.70
C ALA A 115 10.46 -11.87 -11.48
N ASN A 116 9.47 -11.45 -10.64
CA ASN A 116 8.26 -12.23 -10.44
C ASN A 116 7.37 -12.29 -11.69
N LEU A 117 7.28 -11.21 -12.46
CA LEU A 117 6.56 -11.19 -13.74
C LEU A 117 7.25 -12.08 -14.77
N ALA A 118 8.56 -11.95 -14.91
CA ALA A 118 9.35 -12.79 -15.84
C ALA A 118 9.25 -14.29 -15.52
N ALA A 119 9.20 -14.66 -14.23
CA ALA A 119 8.98 -16.05 -13.80
C ALA A 119 7.58 -16.61 -14.17
N GLN A 120 6.67 -15.75 -14.61
CA GLN A 120 5.30 -16.06 -15.06
C GLN A 120 5.10 -15.73 -16.54
N ASP A 121 6.20 -15.62 -17.32
CA ASP A 121 6.20 -15.31 -18.76
C ASP A 121 5.51 -13.98 -19.11
N ALA A 122 5.45 -13.03 -18.16
CA ALA A 122 4.93 -11.68 -18.39
C ALA A 122 6.09 -10.69 -18.60
N GLU A 123 5.96 -9.86 -19.63
CA GLU A 123 7.00 -8.91 -20.02
C GLU A 123 6.58 -7.45 -19.75
N ILE A 124 7.57 -6.65 -19.38
CA ILE A 124 7.48 -5.18 -19.37
C ILE A 124 8.08 -4.67 -20.68
N TYR A 125 7.35 -3.84 -21.40
CA TYR A 125 7.79 -3.21 -22.65
C TYR A 125 8.70 -2.03 -22.30
N MET A 126 9.98 -2.34 -22.08
CA MET A 126 11.01 -1.34 -21.79
C MET A 126 11.32 -0.50 -23.02
N GLU A 127 11.89 0.70 -22.83
CA GLU A 127 12.26 1.67 -23.88
C GLU A 127 11.08 2.13 -24.77
N HIS A 128 9.86 2.06 -24.20
CA HIS A 128 8.63 2.56 -24.82
C HIS A 128 8.22 3.89 -24.19
N GLU A 129 8.58 5.00 -24.82
CA GLU A 129 8.20 6.33 -24.35
C GLU A 129 6.84 6.74 -24.89
N VAL A 130 5.84 6.90 -24.01
CA VAL A 130 4.49 7.38 -24.39
C VAL A 130 4.58 8.86 -24.78
N VAL A 131 4.12 9.18 -26.00
CA VAL A 131 4.19 10.51 -26.60
C VAL A 131 2.82 11.10 -26.95
N ASP A 132 1.76 10.30 -26.91
CA ASP A 132 0.37 10.76 -27.10
C ASP A 132 -0.60 9.79 -26.42
N ILE A 133 -1.69 10.33 -25.89
CA ILE A 133 -2.81 9.57 -25.34
C ILE A 133 -4.13 10.23 -25.72
N LYS A 134 -5.06 9.45 -26.24
CA LYS A 134 -6.43 9.86 -26.56
C LYS A 134 -7.41 8.83 -26.06
N GLN A 135 -8.62 9.24 -25.77
CA GLN A 135 -9.68 8.34 -25.32
C GLN A 135 -11.02 8.70 -25.93
N ASN A 136 -11.88 7.70 -26.03
CA ASN A 136 -13.30 7.81 -26.36
C ASN A 136 -14.09 6.83 -25.49
N ASP A 137 -15.38 6.65 -25.77
CA ASP A 137 -16.26 5.73 -25.01
C ASP A 137 -15.82 4.25 -25.10
N ASP A 138 -15.12 3.87 -26.20
CA ASP A 138 -14.67 2.49 -26.41
C ASP A 138 -13.38 2.17 -25.63
N GLY A 139 -12.52 3.18 -25.33
CA GLY A 139 -11.27 2.96 -24.65
C GLY A 139 -10.21 4.04 -24.87
N VAL A 140 -8.96 3.64 -24.66
CA VAL A 140 -7.78 4.51 -24.64
C VAL A 140 -6.84 4.13 -25.78
N PHE A 141 -6.42 5.11 -26.57
CA PHE A 141 -5.41 5.00 -27.61
C PHE A 141 -4.12 5.63 -27.13
N VAL A 142 -3.04 4.89 -27.18
CA VAL A 142 -1.71 5.34 -26.75
C VAL A 142 -0.72 5.19 -27.89
N THR A 143 0.06 6.24 -28.13
CA THR A 143 1.20 6.20 -29.03
C THR A 143 2.48 6.24 -28.22
N ALA A 144 3.38 5.27 -28.46
CA ALA A 144 4.71 5.25 -27.86
C ALA A 144 5.81 5.16 -28.92
N ILE A 145 6.98 5.68 -28.58
CA ILE A 145 8.19 5.57 -29.40
C ILE A 145 9.08 4.48 -28.80
N HIS A 146 9.46 3.50 -29.63
CA HIS A 146 10.42 2.47 -29.31
C HIS A 146 11.54 2.46 -30.35
N HIS A 147 12.76 2.77 -29.97
CA HIS A 147 13.93 2.89 -30.86
C HIS A 147 13.66 3.76 -32.10
N GLY A 148 12.96 4.89 -31.92
CA GLY A 148 12.60 5.82 -32.99
C GLY A 148 11.41 5.38 -33.88
N VAL A 149 10.80 4.23 -33.58
CA VAL A 149 9.63 3.69 -34.30
C VAL A 149 8.35 3.93 -33.51
N GLU A 150 7.36 4.52 -34.15
CA GLU A 150 6.03 4.70 -33.57
C GLU A 150 5.30 3.37 -33.42
N LYS A 151 4.81 3.09 -32.22
CA LYS A 151 3.95 1.96 -31.86
C LYS A 151 2.62 2.47 -31.35
N ARG A 152 1.51 1.85 -31.76
CA ARG A 152 0.17 2.23 -31.35
C ARG A 152 -0.50 1.13 -30.56
N TYR A 153 -1.12 1.51 -29.46
CA TYR A 153 -1.79 0.63 -28.53
C TYR A 153 -3.23 1.07 -28.33
N PHE A 154 -4.10 0.10 -28.08
CA PHE A 154 -5.48 0.33 -27.68
C PHE A 154 -5.81 -0.56 -26.50
N ALA A 155 -6.45 0.00 -25.47
CA ALA A 155 -6.98 -0.74 -24.34
C ALA A 155 -8.33 -0.17 -23.88
N LYS A 156 -9.10 -0.99 -23.18
CA LYS A 156 -10.35 -0.53 -22.56
C LYS A 156 -10.06 0.47 -21.44
N TYR A 157 -9.01 0.25 -20.68
CA TYR A 157 -8.57 1.14 -19.60
C TYR A 157 -7.06 1.41 -19.67
N ALA A 158 -6.64 2.53 -19.07
CA ALA A 158 -5.23 2.82 -18.85
C ALA A 158 -4.96 3.23 -17.39
N LEU A 159 -3.84 2.76 -16.84
CA LEU A 159 -3.32 3.17 -15.54
C LEU A 159 -2.11 4.09 -15.75
N ALA A 160 -2.24 5.35 -15.35
CA ALA A 160 -1.16 6.33 -15.36
C ALA A 160 -0.31 6.16 -14.09
N CYS A 161 0.84 5.51 -14.24
CA CYS A 161 1.84 5.24 -13.21
C CYS A 161 3.19 5.90 -13.53
N ASP A 162 3.18 6.95 -14.38
CA ASP A 162 4.35 7.60 -14.98
C ASP A 162 5.01 8.67 -14.08
N GLY A 163 4.60 8.70 -12.79
CA GLY A 163 5.28 9.41 -11.73
C GLY A 163 4.96 10.90 -11.67
N VAL A 164 5.73 11.62 -10.83
CA VAL A 164 5.51 13.04 -10.51
C VAL A 164 5.43 13.96 -11.74
N ARG A 165 6.20 13.65 -12.80
CA ARG A 165 6.21 14.39 -14.07
C ARG A 165 5.31 13.73 -15.12
N SER A 166 4.16 13.23 -14.72
CA SER A 166 3.24 12.48 -15.56
C SER A 166 2.93 13.21 -16.88
N GLN A 167 3.29 12.56 -17.99
CA GLN A 167 2.91 13.02 -19.33
C GLN A 167 1.43 12.75 -19.60
N VAL A 168 0.90 11.67 -19.03
CA VAL A 168 -0.53 11.34 -19.13
C VAL A 168 -1.39 12.47 -18.57
N ARG A 169 -1.01 13.02 -17.37
CA ARG A 169 -1.69 14.21 -16.82
C ARG A 169 -1.64 15.39 -17.79
N HIS A 170 -0.47 15.62 -18.40
CA HIS A 170 -0.27 16.72 -19.32
C HIS A 170 -1.12 16.56 -20.59
N TYR A 171 -1.12 15.39 -21.22
CA TYR A 171 -1.91 15.13 -22.45
C TYR A 171 -3.41 15.18 -22.22
N LEU A 172 -3.87 14.90 -21.00
CA LEU A 172 -5.29 14.94 -20.64
C LEU A 172 -5.71 16.25 -19.95
N ASP A 173 -4.84 17.26 -19.89
CA ASP A 173 -5.06 18.55 -19.22
C ASP A 173 -5.53 18.41 -17.76
N VAL A 174 -5.07 17.38 -17.06
CA VAL A 174 -5.43 17.14 -15.66
C VAL A 174 -4.58 17.99 -14.73
N PRO A 175 -5.17 18.90 -13.94
CA PRO A 175 -4.40 19.76 -13.06
C PRO A 175 -3.77 18.98 -11.90
N PHE A 176 -2.59 19.41 -11.47
CA PHE A 176 -1.91 18.88 -10.29
C PHE A 176 -1.92 19.92 -9.18
N ILE A 177 -2.94 19.86 -8.34
CA ILE A 177 -3.27 20.90 -7.37
C ILE A 177 -2.42 20.76 -6.11
N GLY A 178 -1.79 21.84 -5.67
CA GLY A 178 -0.93 21.90 -4.50
C GLY A 178 0.16 22.94 -4.67
N ALA A 179 1.27 22.78 -3.95
CA ALA A 179 2.38 23.73 -3.96
C ALA A 179 3.73 23.05 -3.75
N ASP A 180 4.79 23.74 -4.16
CA ASP A 180 6.14 23.44 -3.72
C ASP A 180 6.30 23.94 -2.28
N GLU A 181 6.94 23.14 -1.43
CA GLU A 181 7.12 23.48 0.00
C GLU A 181 8.38 24.31 0.25
N GLY A 182 9.26 24.39 -0.75
CA GLY A 182 10.48 25.20 -0.71
C GLY A 182 11.60 24.65 0.15
N TYR A 183 11.52 23.36 0.53
CA TYR A 183 12.57 22.68 1.29
C TYR A 183 13.38 21.76 0.41
N THR A 184 14.70 21.85 0.56
CA THR A 184 15.65 20.96 -0.10
C THR A 184 16.13 19.90 0.88
N PHE A 185 15.90 18.65 0.52
CA PHE A 185 16.42 17.48 1.21
C PHE A 185 17.62 16.91 0.46
N PHE A 186 18.53 16.29 1.20
CA PHE A 186 19.59 15.45 0.64
C PHE A 186 19.34 13.99 1.00
N THR A 187 19.85 13.08 0.16
CA THR A 187 19.81 11.64 0.42
C THR A 187 21.01 10.96 -0.23
N SER A 188 21.51 9.91 0.43
CA SER A 188 22.67 9.13 -0.02
C SER A 188 22.66 7.74 0.60
N ASP A 189 23.21 6.76 -0.07
CA ASP A 189 23.57 5.47 0.52
C ASP A 189 25.07 5.49 0.83
N VAL A 190 25.44 5.18 2.07
CA VAL A 190 26.77 5.39 2.63
C VAL A 190 27.19 4.27 3.57
N GLU A 191 28.51 4.11 3.72
CA GLU A 191 29.09 3.40 4.86
C GLU A 191 29.34 4.37 6.01
N ILE A 192 29.06 3.94 7.24
CA ILE A 192 29.35 4.72 8.46
C ILE A 192 30.14 3.81 9.41
N PRO A 193 31.49 3.84 9.34
CA PRO A 193 32.34 2.98 10.16
C PRO A 193 32.09 3.16 11.66
N GLY A 194 31.92 2.04 12.35
CA GLY A 194 31.67 2.03 13.79
C GLY A 194 30.22 2.27 14.21
N LEU A 195 29.31 2.58 13.29
CA LEU A 195 27.87 2.59 13.55
C LEU A 195 27.33 1.17 13.39
N ASN A 196 26.66 0.67 14.43
CA ASN A 196 25.98 -0.62 14.43
C ASN A 196 24.61 -0.47 15.10
N GLU A 197 23.70 0.15 14.37
CA GLU A 197 22.35 0.45 14.85
C GLU A 197 21.31 -0.43 14.16
N ILE A 198 20.37 -0.91 14.95
CA ILE A 198 19.23 -1.69 14.46
C ILE A 198 17.97 -0.85 14.28
N PHE A 199 17.89 0.30 14.96
CA PHE A 199 16.80 1.25 14.86
C PHE A 199 17.08 2.29 13.77
N ILE A 200 16.03 2.86 13.21
CA ILE A 200 16.13 4.07 12.40
C ILE A 200 16.53 5.21 13.34
N ASN A 201 17.67 5.82 13.11
CA ASN A 201 18.14 6.95 13.91
C ASN A 201 17.62 8.25 13.32
N MET A 202 16.85 8.99 14.09
CA MET A 202 16.28 10.28 13.70
C MET A 202 16.81 11.40 14.62
N HIS A 203 17.46 12.38 14.03
CA HIS A 203 17.97 13.57 14.73
C HIS A 203 17.18 14.79 14.29
N LEU A 204 16.70 15.58 15.24
CA LEU A 204 15.96 16.81 15.00
C LEU A 204 16.37 17.89 16.00
N ASN A 205 16.93 18.97 15.47
CA ASN A 205 17.35 20.13 16.26
C ASN A 205 17.21 21.44 15.46
N ASP A 206 17.69 22.56 16.03
CA ASP A 206 17.63 23.87 15.39
C ASP A 206 18.47 24.00 14.12
N ARG A 207 19.38 23.06 13.85
CA ARG A 207 20.29 23.05 12.67
C ARG A 207 19.71 22.26 11.51
N GLY A 208 18.80 21.33 11.77
CA GLY A 208 18.16 20.50 10.73
C GLY A 208 17.54 19.23 11.26
N ALA A 209 17.28 18.32 10.31
CA ALA A 209 16.78 16.97 10.58
C ALA A 209 17.55 15.97 9.73
N VAL A 210 17.92 14.82 10.32
CA VAL A 210 18.59 13.71 9.63
C VAL A 210 18.00 12.39 10.14
N ALA A 211 17.71 11.48 9.21
CA ALA A 211 17.36 10.10 9.49
C ALA A 211 18.38 9.16 8.85
N LEU A 212 18.85 8.17 9.63
CA LEU A 212 19.74 7.10 9.20
C LEU A 212 18.96 5.78 9.22
N PHE A 213 18.79 5.17 8.07
CA PHE A 213 18.07 3.91 7.92
C PHE A 213 19.10 2.79 7.69
N PRO A 214 19.17 1.78 8.58
CA PRO A 214 20.09 0.67 8.39
C PRO A 214 19.64 -0.25 7.25
N TYR A 215 20.58 -0.71 6.43
CA TYR A 215 20.38 -1.78 5.47
C TYR A 215 20.90 -3.11 6.02
N LYS A 216 20.50 -4.19 5.37
CA LYS A 216 20.88 -5.55 5.76
C LYS A 216 22.38 -5.84 5.62
N ASP A 217 23.04 -5.17 4.69
CA ASP A 217 24.47 -5.29 4.41
C ASP A 217 25.37 -4.45 5.33
N GLY A 218 24.78 -3.69 6.27
CA GLY A 218 25.48 -2.81 7.19
C GLY A 218 25.74 -1.40 6.67
N THR A 219 25.31 -1.08 5.44
CA THR A 219 25.28 0.30 4.94
C THR A 219 24.05 1.05 5.45
N TYR A 220 24.00 2.35 5.21
CA TYR A 220 22.93 3.23 5.69
C TYR A 220 22.40 4.14 4.60
N ARG A 221 21.07 4.29 4.51
CA ARG A 221 20.47 5.43 3.85
C ARG A 221 20.45 6.62 4.78
N VAL A 222 21.04 7.71 4.32
CA VAL A 222 20.91 9.02 4.94
C VAL A 222 19.85 9.82 4.21
N VAL A 223 18.90 10.38 4.94
CA VAL A 223 17.94 11.38 4.42
C VAL A 223 17.95 12.56 5.37
N GLY A 224 18.13 13.76 4.86
CA GLY A 224 18.21 14.93 5.75
C GLY A 224 17.87 16.25 5.11
N MET A 225 17.62 17.21 5.98
CA MET A 225 17.41 18.62 5.66
C MET A 225 18.36 19.46 6.52
N ASP A 226 19.30 20.14 5.89
CA ASP A 226 20.20 21.08 6.55
C ASP A 226 19.68 22.51 6.36
N ARG A 227 19.39 23.22 7.45
CA ARG A 227 18.85 24.59 7.39
C ARG A 227 19.85 25.60 6.80
N ALA A 228 21.16 25.36 6.94
CA ALA A 228 22.17 26.21 6.38
C ALA A 228 22.21 26.13 4.83
N ARG A 229 21.58 25.09 4.25
CA ARG A 229 21.59 24.79 2.82
C ARG A 229 20.18 24.84 2.21
N GLN A 230 19.36 25.83 2.62
CA GLN A 230 17.99 26.02 2.11
C GLN A 230 17.90 27.26 1.22
N GLY A 231 16.88 27.31 0.39
CA GLY A 231 16.57 28.45 -0.50
C GLY A 231 17.71 28.75 -1.45
N LYS A 232 18.22 29.97 -1.44
CA LYS A 232 19.36 30.42 -2.31
C LYS A 232 20.66 29.66 -2.03
N ASN A 233 20.79 29.05 -0.86
CA ASN A 233 21.96 28.28 -0.44
C ASN A 233 21.78 26.76 -0.71
N ALA A 234 20.67 26.36 -1.32
CA ALA A 234 20.44 24.95 -1.66
C ALA A 234 21.41 24.52 -2.78
N PRO A 235 22.19 23.46 -2.57
CA PRO A 235 23.12 23.00 -3.61
C PRO A 235 22.35 22.28 -4.71
N LYS A 236 22.71 22.52 -5.98
CA LYS A 236 22.23 21.73 -7.11
C LYS A 236 22.85 20.34 -7.11
N GLU A 237 24.12 20.26 -6.72
CA GLU A 237 24.88 19.04 -6.51
C GLU A 237 25.50 19.09 -5.11
N MET A 238 25.55 17.96 -4.44
CA MET A 238 26.08 17.86 -3.08
C MET A 238 27.30 16.94 -3.10
N PRO A 239 28.52 17.48 -2.98
CA PRO A 239 29.73 16.67 -2.84
C PRO A 239 29.78 16.01 -1.44
N LEU A 240 30.66 15.02 -1.29
CA LEU A 240 30.81 14.26 -0.04
C LEU A 240 31.16 15.16 1.15
N GLU A 241 32.05 16.15 0.93
CA GLU A 241 32.45 17.10 1.96
C GLU A 241 31.26 17.91 2.47
N ALA A 242 30.37 18.34 1.57
CA ALA A 242 29.17 19.08 1.94
C ALA A 242 28.14 18.21 2.68
N LEU A 243 28.03 16.91 2.33
CA LEU A 243 27.24 15.93 3.08
C LEU A 243 27.82 15.77 4.49
N GLN A 244 29.13 15.53 4.62
CA GLN A 244 29.81 15.39 5.91
C GLN A 244 29.61 16.63 6.80
N GLU A 245 29.82 17.85 6.26
CA GLU A 245 29.58 19.09 7.00
C GLU A 245 28.12 19.24 7.48
N SER A 246 27.14 18.80 6.70
CA SER A 246 25.74 18.84 7.10
C SER A 246 25.47 17.84 8.23
N LEU A 247 26.06 16.65 8.16
CA LEU A 247 25.95 15.66 9.22
C LEU A 247 26.64 16.13 10.52
N ASP A 248 27.85 16.67 10.43
CA ASP A 248 28.59 17.21 11.58
C ASP A 248 27.83 18.36 12.27
N ARG A 249 27.04 19.12 11.51
CA ARG A 249 26.19 20.17 12.07
C ARG A 249 24.96 19.61 12.81
N ILE A 250 24.34 18.56 12.30
CA ILE A 250 23.03 18.12 12.76
C ILE A 250 23.13 16.99 13.77
N LEU A 251 24.07 16.07 13.57
CA LEU A 251 24.25 14.93 14.47
C LEU A 251 24.99 15.35 15.76
N ASP A 252 24.55 14.81 16.88
CA ASP A 252 25.19 15.08 18.18
C ASP A 252 26.43 14.20 18.40
N VAL A 253 26.61 13.17 17.57
CA VAL A 253 27.79 12.29 17.53
C VAL A 253 28.46 12.43 16.19
N PRO A 254 29.79 12.65 16.12
CA PRO A 254 30.50 12.76 14.87
C PRO A 254 30.60 11.38 14.20
N TYR A 255 29.82 11.17 13.17
CA TYR A 255 29.92 10.00 12.29
C TYR A 255 30.69 10.40 11.03
N ARG A 256 31.69 9.60 10.67
CA ARG A 256 32.37 9.74 9.38
C ARG A 256 31.64 8.93 8.33
N VAL A 257 31.30 9.58 7.23
CA VAL A 257 30.65 8.95 6.09
C VAL A 257 31.71 8.56 5.07
N GLU A 258 31.65 7.32 4.62
CA GLU A 258 32.58 6.77 3.63
C GLU A 258 31.79 6.16 2.46
N VAL A 259 32.45 6.01 1.32
CA VAL A 259 31.98 5.32 0.12
C VAL A 259 30.53 5.65 -0.26
N PRO A 260 30.18 6.93 -0.55
CA PRO A 260 28.85 7.23 -1.04
C PRO A 260 28.66 6.58 -2.42
N GLN A 261 27.64 5.75 -2.58
CA GLN A 261 27.30 5.19 -3.87
C GLN A 261 26.77 6.28 -4.82
N TRP A 262 26.06 7.25 -4.25
CA TRP A 262 25.51 8.43 -4.91
C TRP A 262 25.04 9.43 -3.86
N ILE A 263 25.01 10.71 -4.21
CA ILE A 263 24.43 11.78 -3.39
C ILE A 263 23.46 12.56 -4.26
N ARG A 264 22.25 12.84 -3.74
CA ARG A 264 21.21 13.59 -4.43
C ARG A 264 20.56 14.60 -3.52
N THR A 265 20.14 15.71 -4.12
CA THR A 265 19.23 16.67 -3.50
C THR A 265 17.91 16.69 -4.25
N PHE A 266 16.83 16.99 -3.55
CA PHE A 266 15.50 17.12 -4.14
C PHE A 266 14.67 18.13 -3.35
N GLU A 267 13.77 18.80 -4.04
CA GLU A 267 12.81 19.73 -3.44
C GLU A 267 11.52 19.00 -3.08
N THR A 268 10.89 19.42 -1.99
CA THR A 268 9.61 18.86 -1.54
C THR A 268 8.44 19.62 -2.13
N ALA A 269 7.39 18.87 -2.41
CA ALA A 269 6.11 19.38 -2.87
C ALA A 269 4.97 18.54 -2.29
N HIS A 270 3.79 19.13 -2.19
CA HIS A 270 2.55 18.44 -1.95
C HIS A 270 1.56 18.76 -3.06
N ARG A 271 1.08 17.74 -3.76
CA ARG A 271 0.16 17.90 -4.89
C ARG A 271 -0.77 16.70 -5.02
N GLN A 272 -1.98 16.93 -5.52
CA GLN A 272 -2.95 15.88 -5.80
C GLN A 272 -3.78 16.25 -7.03
N VAL A 273 -4.12 15.28 -7.89
CA VAL A 273 -5.11 15.46 -8.95
C VAL A 273 -6.52 15.59 -8.34
N PRO A 274 -7.45 16.31 -8.96
CA PRO A 274 -8.81 16.51 -8.42
C PRO A 274 -9.65 15.23 -8.43
N ASP A 275 -9.39 14.33 -9.38
CA ASP A 275 -10.05 13.04 -9.52
C ASP A 275 -9.02 11.99 -9.97
N TYR A 276 -9.11 10.78 -9.41
CA TYR A 276 -8.23 9.67 -9.77
C TYR A 276 -8.69 8.92 -11.03
N ARG A 277 -9.86 9.28 -11.56
CA ARG A 277 -10.39 8.76 -12.81
C ARG A 277 -10.74 9.90 -13.75
N VAL A 278 -10.25 9.84 -14.99
CA VAL A 278 -10.64 10.73 -16.08
C VAL A 278 -11.02 9.87 -17.29
N GLY A 279 -12.31 9.70 -17.53
CA GLY A 279 -12.82 8.78 -18.55
C GLY A 279 -12.39 7.33 -18.26
N ASN A 280 -11.60 6.75 -19.16
CA ASN A 280 -11.06 5.40 -19.05
C ASN A 280 -9.62 5.36 -18.53
N VAL A 281 -9.08 6.48 -18.06
CA VAL A 281 -7.73 6.60 -17.49
C VAL A 281 -7.80 6.78 -15.98
N PHE A 282 -6.97 6.01 -15.25
CA PHE A 282 -6.85 6.05 -13.79
C PHE A 282 -5.44 6.44 -13.39
N PHE A 283 -5.32 7.36 -12.42
CA PHE A 283 -4.03 7.86 -11.91
C PHE A 283 -3.66 7.13 -10.62
N LEU A 284 -2.41 6.66 -10.52
CA LEU A 284 -1.88 5.89 -9.38
C LEU A 284 -0.53 6.45 -8.91
N GLY A 285 -0.28 6.39 -7.61
CA GLY A 285 1.00 6.80 -7.01
C GLY A 285 1.35 8.25 -7.33
N ASP A 286 2.62 8.51 -7.64
CA ASP A 286 3.12 9.88 -7.89
C ASP A 286 2.47 10.58 -9.10
N ALA A 287 1.80 9.84 -9.99
CA ALA A 287 0.97 10.43 -11.05
C ALA A 287 -0.33 11.02 -10.50
N ALA A 288 -0.85 10.49 -9.41
CA ALA A 288 -2.09 10.95 -8.74
C ALA A 288 -1.80 11.94 -7.60
N HIS A 289 -0.76 11.69 -6.79
CA HIS A 289 -0.47 12.43 -5.57
C HIS A 289 1.01 12.41 -5.22
N VAL A 290 1.49 13.53 -4.69
CA VAL A 290 2.86 13.68 -4.18
C VAL A 290 2.80 14.29 -2.79
N ASN A 291 3.55 13.75 -1.87
CA ASN A 291 3.77 14.26 -0.52
C ASN A 291 5.27 14.39 -0.24
N ASN A 292 5.63 15.13 0.78
CA ASN A 292 7.03 15.19 1.21
C ASN A 292 7.52 13.83 1.76
N PRO A 293 8.85 13.60 1.87
CA PRO A 293 9.42 12.29 2.18
C PRO A 293 9.24 11.84 3.64
N LEU A 294 8.69 12.70 4.49
CA LEU A 294 8.51 12.38 5.92
C LEU A 294 7.65 11.14 6.10
N GLY A 295 8.13 10.21 6.90
CA GLY A 295 7.46 8.94 7.16
C GLY A 295 7.52 7.91 6.03
N GLY A 296 8.13 8.21 4.87
CA GLY A 296 8.31 7.24 3.77
C GLY A 296 7.00 6.73 3.18
N GLN A 297 5.95 7.57 3.08
CA GLN A 297 4.58 7.14 2.81
C GLN A 297 4.23 7.05 1.32
N GLY A 298 4.85 7.86 0.43
CA GLY A 298 4.42 8.02 -0.96
C GLY A 298 4.42 6.73 -1.78
N MET A 299 5.50 5.95 -1.74
CA MET A 299 5.56 4.66 -2.45
C MET A 299 4.48 3.70 -1.96
N ASN A 300 4.25 3.62 -0.66
CA ASN A 300 3.25 2.75 -0.04
C ASN A 300 1.82 3.11 -0.48
N LEU A 301 1.49 4.40 -0.58
CA LEU A 301 0.22 4.85 -1.14
C LEU A 301 0.03 4.34 -2.58
N GLY A 302 1.07 4.39 -3.42
CA GLY A 302 1.02 3.88 -4.79
C GLY A 302 0.82 2.37 -4.86
N LEU A 303 1.44 1.58 -3.96
CA LEU A 303 1.20 0.14 -3.85
C LEU A 303 -0.25 -0.18 -3.43
N GLU A 304 -0.79 0.59 -2.48
CA GLU A 304 -2.17 0.48 -2.05
C GLU A 304 -3.16 0.89 -3.13
N ASP A 305 -2.85 1.92 -3.93
CA ASP A 305 -3.67 2.35 -5.07
C ASP A 305 -3.80 1.22 -6.09
N ALA A 306 -2.67 0.61 -6.48
CA ALA A 306 -2.66 -0.52 -7.42
C ALA A 306 -3.46 -1.71 -6.88
N SER A 307 -3.22 -2.10 -5.63
CA SER A 307 -3.96 -3.19 -5.00
C SER A 307 -5.46 -2.91 -4.88
N ASN A 308 -5.86 -1.64 -4.75
CA ASN A 308 -7.27 -1.26 -4.66
C ASN A 308 -8.00 -1.30 -6.00
N ILE A 309 -7.38 -0.78 -7.08
CA ILE A 309 -8.06 -0.66 -8.40
C ILE A 309 -8.05 -1.97 -9.18
N CYS A 310 -6.98 -2.77 -9.10
CA CYS A 310 -6.80 -3.90 -10.03
C CYS A 310 -7.87 -4.99 -9.86
N TRP A 311 -8.26 -5.38 -8.64
CA TRP A 311 -9.33 -6.35 -8.45
C TRP A 311 -10.72 -5.81 -8.87
N LYS A 312 -10.95 -4.50 -8.72
CA LYS A 312 -12.19 -3.86 -9.16
C LYS A 312 -12.29 -3.86 -10.68
N MET A 313 -11.18 -3.55 -11.35
CA MET A 313 -11.10 -3.55 -12.81
C MET A 313 -11.26 -4.97 -13.36
N ASP A 314 -10.68 -5.98 -12.71
CA ASP A 314 -10.88 -7.39 -13.05
C ASP A 314 -12.37 -7.80 -13.02
N LEU A 315 -13.12 -7.41 -11.96
CA LEU A 315 -14.55 -7.68 -11.88
C LEU A 315 -15.35 -7.03 -13.02
N VAL A 316 -14.97 -5.80 -13.41
CA VAL A 316 -15.63 -5.10 -14.52
C VAL A 316 -15.30 -5.74 -15.86
N LEU A 317 -14.07 -6.14 -16.09
CA LEU A 317 -13.62 -6.82 -17.31
C LEU A 317 -14.29 -8.19 -17.46
N LYS A 318 -14.50 -8.92 -16.36
CA LYS A 318 -15.23 -10.19 -16.33
C LYS A 318 -16.76 -10.04 -16.41
N GLY A 319 -17.28 -8.80 -16.38
CA GLY A 319 -18.71 -8.52 -16.40
C GLY A 319 -19.43 -8.78 -15.07
N TYR A 320 -18.72 -9.00 -13.97
CA TYR A 320 -19.28 -9.17 -12.62
C TYR A 320 -19.69 -7.85 -11.97
N ALA A 321 -19.06 -6.75 -12.39
CA ALA A 321 -19.39 -5.41 -11.92
C ALA A 321 -19.63 -4.46 -13.09
N LYS A 322 -20.43 -3.39 -12.87
CA LYS A 322 -20.60 -2.32 -13.82
C LYS A 322 -19.38 -1.38 -13.83
N ASP A 323 -19.15 -0.69 -14.93
CA ASP A 323 -18.10 0.33 -15.05
C ASP A 323 -18.20 1.41 -13.95
N SER A 324 -19.44 1.78 -13.56
CA SER A 324 -19.72 2.71 -12.46
C SER A 324 -19.08 2.30 -11.11
N PHE A 325 -18.85 1.00 -10.89
CA PHE A 325 -18.19 0.48 -9.69
C PHE A 325 -16.75 0.99 -9.54
N LEU A 326 -16.06 1.27 -10.66
CA LEU A 326 -14.70 1.79 -10.66
C LEU A 326 -14.59 3.19 -10.01
N ALA A 327 -15.68 3.95 -9.91
CA ALA A 327 -15.70 5.21 -9.16
C ALA A 327 -15.34 5.03 -7.68
N SER A 328 -15.58 3.83 -7.12
CA SER A 328 -15.19 3.49 -5.76
C SER A 328 -13.68 3.57 -5.50
N TYR A 329 -12.84 3.53 -6.54
CA TYR A 329 -11.41 3.77 -6.42
C TYR A 329 -11.12 5.19 -5.92
N ASN A 330 -11.70 6.19 -6.57
CA ASN A 330 -11.56 7.58 -6.14
C ASN A 330 -12.19 7.83 -4.76
N GLU A 331 -13.37 7.25 -4.50
CA GLU A 331 -14.06 7.37 -3.21
C GLU A 331 -13.23 6.82 -2.04
N GLU A 332 -12.46 5.76 -2.25
CA GLU A 332 -11.66 5.08 -1.24
C GLU A 332 -10.25 5.68 -1.12
N ARG A 333 -9.57 5.97 -2.24
CA ARG A 333 -8.14 6.31 -2.22
C ARG A 333 -7.86 7.81 -2.13
N TYR A 334 -8.68 8.65 -2.78
CA TYR A 334 -8.50 10.10 -2.74
C TYR A 334 -8.49 10.69 -1.31
N PRO A 335 -9.43 10.34 -0.42
CA PRO A 335 -9.43 10.86 0.95
C PRO A 335 -8.19 10.45 1.76
N ILE A 336 -7.71 9.21 1.58
CA ILE A 336 -6.52 8.70 2.28
C ILE A 336 -5.27 9.48 1.86
N ALA A 337 -5.01 9.62 0.57
CA ALA A 337 -3.86 10.39 0.10
C ALA A 337 -3.94 11.87 0.53
N LYS A 338 -5.14 12.46 0.51
CA LYS A 338 -5.37 13.82 1.03
C LYS A 338 -5.04 13.95 2.52
N GLU A 339 -5.39 12.94 3.33
CA GLU A 339 -5.05 12.89 4.76
C GLU A 339 -3.54 12.80 4.95
N VAL A 340 -2.86 11.89 4.25
CA VAL A 340 -1.40 11.75 4.29
C VAL A 340 -0.69 13.03 3.86
N ILE A 341 -1.11 13.68 2.78
CA ILE A 341 -0.56 14.96 2.31
C ILE A 341 -0.70 16.03 3.40
N ARG A 342 -1.89 16.16 4.00
CA ARG A 342 -2.14 17.12 5.09
C ARG A 342 -1.21 16.86 6.27
N ASP A 343 -1.12 15.62 6.70
CA ASP A 343 -0.41 15.24 7.92
C ASP A 343 1.11 15.37 7.74
N THR A 344 1.67 14.93 6.62
CA THR A 344 3.09 15.14 6.30
C THR A 344 3.47 16.61 6.13
N THR A 345 2.55 17.44 5.60
CA THR A 345 2.75 18.90 5.54
C THR A 345 2.75 19.52 6.95
N LEU A 346 1.90 19.06 7.86
CA LEU A 346 1.90 19.50 9.26
C LEU A 346 3.17 19.05 9.99
N GLU A 347 3.63 17.81 9.77
CA GLU A 347 4.90 17.31 10.31
C GLU A 347 6.08 18.19 9.84
N LEU A 348 6.15 18.52 8.55
CA LEU A 348 7.20 19.36 8.01
C LEU A 348 7.17 20.77 8.63
N LYS A 349 6.00 21.39 8.75
CA LYS A 349 5.83 22.67 9.45
C LYS A 349 6.23 22.59 10.93
N ALA A 350 5.95 21.46 11.59
CA ALA A 350 6.38 21.25 12.96
C ALA A 350 7.91 21.15 13.04
N ILE A 351 8.55 20.40 12.15
CA ILE A 351 10.01 20.26 12.06
C ILE A 351 10.66 21.64 11.81
N GLU A 352 10.03 22.50 11.04
CA GLU A 352 10.53 23.83 10.70
C GLU A 352 10.70 24.76 11.91
N GLN A 353 9.91 24.59 12.95
CA GLN A 353 9.97 25.47 14.13
C GLN A 353 11.34 25.39 14.81
N THR A 354 11.95 26.55 15.12
CA THR A 354 13.26 26.69 15.74
C THR A 354 13.22 27.57 17.00
N GLY A 355 14.36 27.78 17.62
CA GLY A 355 14.50 28.63 18.81
C GLY A 355 13.68 28.10 19.99
N VAL A 356 12.99 29.00 20.70
CA VAL A 356 12.18 28.64 21.90
C VAL A 356 11.07 27.69 21.55
N ILE A 357 10.36 27.92 20.43
CA ILE A 357 9.24 27.09 19.98
C ILE A 357 9.75 25.69 19.61
N GLY A 358 10.86 25.60 18.85
CA GLY A 358 11.48 24.33 18.50
C GLY A 358 11.93 23.53 19.72
N LYS A 359 12.55 24.18 20.71
CA LYS A 359 12.95 23.54 21.96
C LYS A 359 11.75 23.02 22.77
N LEU A 360 10.67 23.84 22.85
CA LEU A 360 9.43 23.45 23.55
C LEU A 360 8.77 22.24 22.85
N ARG A 361 8.69 22.27 21.50
CA ARG A 361 8.20 21.15 20.70
C ARG A 361 9.02 19.88 20.98
N ASN A 362 10.35 19.96 20.95
CA ASN A 362 11.22 18.80 21.17
C ASN A 362 11.07 18.25 22.59
N TRP A 363 10.96 19.13 23.59
CA TRP A 363 10.71 18.73 24.98
C TRP A 363 9.34 18.06 25.12
N ALA A 364 8.28 18.68 24.56
CA ALA A 364 6.93 18.12 24.58
C ALA A 364 6.86 16.78 23.82
N GLY A 365 7.50 16.71 22.64
CA GLY A 365 7.60 15.48 21.86
C GLY A 365 8.26 14.35 22.65
N LYS A 366 9.39 14.62 23.32
CA LYS A 366 10.06 13.65 24.19
C LYS A 366 9.15 13.18 25.33
N ALA A 367 8.46 14.11 26.01
CA ALA A 367 7.54 13.80 27.11
C ALA A 367 6.34 12.96 26.64
N VAL A 368 5.79 13.26 25.46
CA VAL A 368 4.67 12.52 24.86
C VAL A 368 5.12 11.13 24.41
N LEU A 369 6.24 11.02 23.69
CA LEU A 369 6.76 9.74 23.19
C LEU A 369 7.19 8.79 24.31
N SER A 370 7.50 9.30 25.51
CA SER A 370 7.79 8.47 26.68
C SER A 370 6.56 7.80 27.30
N GLN A 371 5.35 8.17 26.86
CA GLN A 371 4.12 7.59 27.40
C GLN A 371 3.74 6.29 26.67
N ASN A 372 3.55 5.20 27.41
CA ASN A 372 3.25 3.88 26.85
C ASN A 372 2.00 3.85 25.97
N TRP A 373 0.99 4.69 26.27
CA TRP A 373 -0.25 4.73 25.46
C TRP A 373 -0.09 5.43 24.11
N VAL A 374 0.97 6.22 23.93
CA VAL A 374 1.28 6.92 22.66
C VAL A 374 1.97 5.98 21.67
N GLN A 375 2.79 5.04 22.15
CA GLN A 375 3.56 4.13 21.31
C GLN A 375 2.69 3.42 20.25
N PRO A 376 1.54 2.78 20.61
CA PRO A 376 0.68 2.14 19.63
C PRO A 376 0.08 3.13 18.60
N LEU A 377 -0.19 4.37 19.00
CA LEU A 377 -0.76 5.38 18.08
C LEU A 377 0.25 5.77 17.01
N VAL A 378 1.50 6.05 17.41
CA VAL A 378 2.58 6.40 16.48
C VAL A 378 2.92 5.21 15.57
N ALA A 379 3.06 4.01 16.15
CA ALA A 379 3.33 2.80 15.40
C ALA A 379 2.23 2.51 14.35
N ASN A 380 0.96 2.62 14.72
CA ASN A 380 -0.15 2.42 13.80
C ASN A 380 -0.21 3.50 12.69
N TYR A 381 0.11 4.76 13.00
CA TYR A 381 0.16 5.84 12.02
C TYR A 381 1.17 5.54 10.91
N TYR A 382 2.41 5.18 11.27
CA TYR A 382 3.45 4.85 10.28
C TYR A 382 3.32 3.46 9.65
N SER A 383 2.32 2.67 10.02
CA SER A 383 2.13 1.31 9.50
C SER A 383 1.15 1.22 8.32
N HIS A 384 0.36 2.26 8.06
CA HIS A 384 -0.78 2.30 7.14
C HIS A 384 -1.91 1.29 7.44
N ILE A 385 -1.84 0.52 8.54
CA ILE A 385 -2.93 -0.44 8.88
C ILE A 385 -4.25 0.24 9.25
N HIS A 386 -4.23 1.55 9.52
CA HIS A 386 -5.41 2.38 9.80
C HIS A 386 -6.07 2.94 8.52
N HIS A 387 -5.50 2.69 7.33
CA HIS A 387 -6.12 3.05 6.06
C HIS A 387 -7.34 2.17 5.83
N GLU A 388 -8.50 2.69 6.17
CA GLU A 388 -9.79 1.98 6.12
C GLU A 388 -10.83 2.79 5.32
N TYR A 389 -11.77 2.09 4.71
CA TYR A 389 -12.80 2.65 3.83
C TYR A 389 -14.20 2.66 4.47
N HIS A 390 -14.32 2.37 5.77
CA HIS A 390 -15.60 2.29 6.47
C HIS A 390 -16.38 3.63 6.50
N LYS A 391 -15.69 4.77 6.30
CA LYS A 391 -16.30 6.11 6.22
C LYS A 391 -16.87 6.44 4.84
N VAL A 392 -16.52 5.69 3.81
CA VAL A 392 -17.04 5.85 2.45
C VAL A 392 -18.55 5.58 2.44
N LYS A 393 -19.30 6.40 1.68
CA LYS A 393 -20.77 6.33 1.64
C LYS A 393 -21.25 4.93 1.27
N ARG A 394 -20.71 4.33 0.20
CA ARG A 394 -21.03 2.98 -0.25
C ARG A 394 -20.92 1.97 0.89
N ASN A 395 -19.81 1.93 1.61
CA ASN A 395 -19.59 0.98 2.71
C ASN A 395 -20.55 1.21 3.89
N LYS A 396 -20.94 2.47 4.16
CA LYS A 396 -21.94 2.78 5.19
C LYS A 396 -23.34 2.30 4.83
N GLU A 397 -23.72 2.36 3.56
CA GLU A 397 -25.04 1.94 3.07
C GLU A 397 -25.22 0.42 3.21
N PHE A 398 -24.12 -0.35 3.05
CA PHE A 398 -24.15 -1.80 3.16
C PHE A 398 -23.84 -2.34 4.57
N ARG A 399 -23.73 -1.46 5.57
CA ARG A 399 -23.50 -1.86 6.95
C ARG A 399 -24.77 -2.48 7.57
N ASP A 400 -24.62 -3.67 8.16
CA ASP A 400 -25.68 -4.27 8.99
C ASP A 400 -25.72 -3.62 10.38
N LYS A 401 -26.82 -2.95 10.69
CA LYS A 401 -27.02 -2.25 11.97
C LYS A 401 -27.31 -3.17 13.14
N ARG A 402 -27.62 -4.44 12.89
CA ARG A 402 -27.89 -5.47 13.91
C ARG A 402 -26.63 -5.97 14.59
N LEU A 403 -25.49 -5.90 13.89
CA LEU A 403 -24.20 -6.30 14.41
C LEU A 403 -23.80 -5.49 15.66
N SER A 404 -23.09 -6.15 16.58
CA SER A 404 -22.55 -5.48 17.76
C SER A 404 -21.60 -4.33 17.37
N ARG A 405 -21.42 -3.37 18.30
CA ARG A 405 -20.50 -2.25 18.07
C ARG A 405 -19.02 -2.67 17.94
N LYS A 406 -18.68 -3.88 18.38
CA LYS A 406 -17.34 -4.45 18.32
C LYS A 406 -17.10 -5.21 17.02
N ALA A 407 -18.16 -5.55 16.28
CA ALA A 407 -18.05 -6.27 15.02
C ALA A 407 -17.34 -5.43 13.95
N ILE A 408 -16.42 -6.05 13.25
CA ILE A 408 -15.74 -5.46 12.11
C ILE A 408 -16.75 -5.09 11.01
N GLN A 409 -16.54 -3.97 10.36
CA GLN A 409 -17.52 -3.36 9.45
C GLN A 409 -17.02 -3.36 8.01
N ALA A 410 -17.93 -3.23 7.04
CA ALA A 410 -17.59 -3.01 5.64
C ALA A 410 -16.58 -1.86 5.48
N GLY A 411 -15.55 -2.10 4.68
CA GLY A 411 -14.45 -1.17 4.43
C GLY A 411 -13.36 -1.14 5.50
N GLN A 412 -13.48 -1.89 6.60
CA GLN A 412 -12.39 -2.04 7.56
C GLN A 412 -11.42 -3.13 7.14
N ARG A 413 -10.13 -2.91 7.44
CA ARG A 413 -9.09 -3.93 7.26
C ARG A 413 -9.32 -5.07 8.25
N VAL A 414 -9.34 -6.31 7.75
CA VAL A 414 -9.37 -7.49 8.62
C VAL A 414 -7.96 -7.77 9.15
N PRO A 415 -7.76 -7.90 10.48
CA PRO A 415 -6.48 -8.35 11.01
C PRO A 415 -6.27 -9.84 10.75
N ASP A 416 -5.01 -10.25 10.53
CA ASP A 416 -4.66 -11.65 10.34
C ASP A 416 -4.92 -12.47 11.63
N GLN A 417 -5.82 -13.43 11.57
CA GLN A 417 -6.23 -14.26 12.69
C GLN A 417 -5.63 -15.68 12.62
N LYS A 418 -5.33 -16.26 13.78
CA LYS A 418 -4.95 -17.67 13.88
C LYS A 418 -6.19 -18.54 13.81
N LEU A 419 -6.17 -19.54 12.96
CA LEU A 419 -7.27 -20.46 12.69
C LEU A 419 -6.75 -21.91 12.69
N PHE A 420 -7.66 -22.87 12.72
CA PHE A 420 -7.34 -24.29 12.68
C PHE A 420 -8.12 -24.97 11.55
N PHE A 421 -7.49 -25.93 10.90
CA PHE A 421 -8.12 -26.79 9.92
C PHE A 421 -8.07 -28.23 10.36
N GLU A 422 -9.00 -29.02 9.89
CA GLU A 422 -8.97 -30.45 10.08
C GLU A 422 -7.65 -31.03 9.55
N GLY A 423 -6.95 -31.79 10.40
CA GLY A 423 -5.65 -32.38 10.07
C GLY A 423 -4.44 -31.45 10.02
N LYS A 424 -4.58 -30.14 10.34
CA LYS A 424 -3.47 -29.17 10.40
C LYS A 424 -3.38 -28.51 11.77
N SER A 425 -2.16 -28.39 12.29
CA SER A 425 -1.92 -27.85 13.64
C SER A 425 -2.28 -26.37 13.80
N THR A 426 -2.05 -25.53 12.79
CA THR A 426 -2.41 -24.11 12.78
C THR A 426 -2.48 -23.58 11.35
N ALA A 427 -3.39 -22.64 11.10
CA ALA A 427 -3.47 -21.85 9.89
C ALA A 427 -3.68 -20.37 10.25
N ARG A 428 -3.61 -19.49 9.26
CA ARG A 428 -3.89 -18.06 9.41
C ARG A 428 -4.86 -17.61 8.33
N LEU A 429 -5.51 -16.48 8.55
CA LEU A 429 -6.55 -15.97 7.64
C LEU A 429 -5.96 -15.46 6.31
N TYR A 430 -4.83 -14.76 6.34
CA TYR A 430 -4.25 -14.12 5.15
C TYR A 430 -3.88 -15.07 4.01
N PRO A 431 -3.32 -16.28 4.24
CA PRO A 431 -3.13 -17.28 3.19
C PRO A 431 -4.40 -17.66 2.42
N PHE A 432 -5.59 -17.50 3.00
CA PHE A 432 -6.85 -17.72 2.27
C PHE A 432 -7.16 -16.56 1.34
N VAL A 433 -6.97 -15.32 1.81
CA VAL A 433 -7.10 -14.11 0.97
C VAL A 433 -6.08 -14.15 -0.17
N GLN A 434 -4.85 -14.61 0.10
CA GLN A 434 -3.82 -14.81 -0.93
C GLN A 434 -4.26 -15.81 -2.00
N LYS A 435 -4.87 -16.93 -1.60
CA LYS A 435 -5.21 -18.05 -2.49
C LYS A 435 -6.49 -17.81 -3.28
N HIS A 436 -7.41 -17.02 -2.75
CA HIS A 436 -8.75 -16.83 -3.32
C HIS A 436 -9.03 -15.35 -3.55
N GLU A 437 -9.79 -15.02 -4.61
CA GLU A 437 -10.14 -13.62 -4.90
C GLU A 437 -11.01 -13.04 -3.77
N PHE A 438 -12.12 -13.68 -3.45
CA PHE A 438 -12.94 -13.35 -2.29
C PHE A 438 -13.05 -14.53 -1.33
N VAL A 439 -13.16 -14.24 -0.05
CA VAL A 439 -13.32 -15.23 1.00
C VAL A 439 -14.62 -14.97 1.75
N GLY A 440 -15.57 -15.88 1.67
CA GLY A 440 -16.79 -15.87 2.44
C GLY A 440 -16.64 -16.77 3.67
N LEU A 441 -16.86 -16.22 4.86
CA LEU A 441 -16.82 -16.94 6.15
C LEU A 441 -18.20 -16.91 6.79
N ILE A 442 -18.80 -18.08 7.04
CA ILE A 442 -20.09 -18.20 7.72
C ILE A 442 -19.85 -18.80 9.10
N TYR A 443 -20.15 -18.05 10.16
CA TYR A 443 -19.84 -18.42 11.54
C TYR A 443 -20.99 -19.23 12.18
N ILE A 444 -20.68 -20.44 12.64
CA ILE A 444 -21.60 -21.34 13.32
C ILE A 444 -21.07 -21.72 14.70
N ASP A 445 -21.94 -21.79 15.69
CA ASP A 445 -21.57 -22.14 17.07
C ASP A 445 -21.58 -23.64 17.31
N CYS A 446 -22.56 -24.33 16.73
CA CYS A 446 -22.74 -25.77 16.80
C CYS A 446 -23.38 -26.29 15.51
N TYR A 447 -23.58 -27.62 15.41
CA TYR A 447 -24.31 -28.18 14.28
C TYR A 447 -25.76 -27.69 14.30
N GLU A 448 -26.10 -26.82 13.37
CA GLU A 448 -27.46 -26.35 13.12
C GLU A 448 -27.76 -26.50 11.64
N ARG A 449 -28.73 -27.33 11.33
CA ARG A 449 -29.10 -27.69 9.96
C ARG A 449 -29.43 -26.45 9.13
N GLU A 450 -30.16 -25.51 9.69
CA GLU A 450 -30.57 -24.29 9.01
C GLU A 450 -29.35 -23.45 8.56
N LEU A 451 -28.30 -23.33 9.39
CA LEU A 451 -27.08 -22.59 9.05
C LEU A 451 -26.24 -23.31 7.99
N ILE A 452 -26.23 -24.63 8.01
CA ILE A 452 -25.53 -25.44 7.01
C ILE A 452 -26.28 -25.37 5.68
N ASP A 453 -27.61 -25.52 5.69
CA ASP A 453 -28.44 -25.37 4.49
C ASP A 453 -28.29 -23.96 3.87
N TYR A 454 -28.24 -22.92 4.71
CA TYR A 454 -27.92 -21.55 4.26
C TYR A 454 -26.55 -21.49 3.61
N ALA A 455 -25.51 -22.00 4.25
CA ALA A 455 -24.14 -21.92 3.74
C ALA A 455 -23.97 -22.65 2.40
N GLN A 456 -24.60 -23.84 2.27
CA GLN A 456 -24.60 -24.60 1.01
C GLN A 456 -25.35 -23.86 -0.09
N THR A 457 -26.51 -23.29 0.23
CA THR A 457 -27.32 -22.50 -0.72
C THR A 457 -26.57 -21.27 -1.15
N PHE A 458 -25.96 -20.53 -0.23
CA PHE A 458 -25.16 -19.35 -0.54
C PHE A 458 -23.97 -19.70 -1.46
N LYS A 459 -23.23 -20.77 -1.14
CA LYS A 459 -22.14 -21.25 -2.03
C LYS A 459 -22.64 -21.56 -3.44
N LYS A 460 -23.76 -22.28 -3.57
CA LYS A 460 -24.34 -22.60 -4.89
C LYS A 460 -24.74 -21.36 -5.68
N LEU A 461 -25.38 -20.39 -5.01
CA LEU A 461 -25.80 -19.15 -5.65
C LEU A 461 -24.61 -18.29 -6.06
N VAL A 462 -23.58 -18.17 -5.21
CA VAL A 462 -22.33 -17.47 -5.56
C VAL A 462 -21.69 -18.09 -6.80
N GLU A 463 -21.56 -19.42 -6.85
CA GLU A 463 -20.96 -20.10 -7.99
C GLU A 463 -21.80 -19.96 -9.27
N ALA A 464 -23.12 -19.89 -9.15
CA ALA A 464 -24.02 -19.70 -10.28
C ALA A 464 -23.98 -18.28 -10.86
N VAL A 465 -23.86 -17.25 -10.01
CA VAL A 465 -23.91 -15.82 -10.41
C VAL A 465 -22.51 -15.27 -10.69
N TYR A 466 -21.51 -15.69 -9.90
CA TYR A 466 -20.12 -15.21 -9.93
C TYR A 466 -19.15 -16.41 -9.93
N PRO A 467 -19.10 -17.21 -10.99
CA PRO A 467 -18.31 -18.45 -11.03
C PRO A 467 -16.83 -18.18 -10.78
N GLY A 468 -16.25 -18.90 -9.80
CA GLY A 468 -14.85 -18.80 -9.42
C GLY A 468 -14.45 -17.54 -8.64
N MET A 469 -15.37 -16.57 -8.40
CA MET A 469 -15.04 -15.31 -7.73
C MET A 469 -14.76 -15.51 -6.24
N MET A 470 -15.53 -16.35 -5.54
CA MET A 470 -15.51 -16.46 -4.08
C MET A 470 -15.38 -17.89 -3.60
N LYS A 471 -14.51 -18.11 -2.60
CA LYS A 471 -14.47 -19.35 -1.84
C LYS A 471 -15.23 -19.19 -0.51
N VAL A 472 -16.23 -20.03 -0.30
CA VAL A 472 -17.05 -20.01 0.92
C VAL A 472 -16.57 -21.09 1.89
N PHE A 473 -16.38 -20.69 3.15
CA PHE A 473 -15.99 -21.55 4.27
C PHE A 473 -17.02 -21.47 5.38
N VAL A 474 -17.22 -22.57 6.08
CA VAL A 474 -17.90 -22.58 7.37
C VAL A 474 -16.87 -22.41 8.48
N VAL A 475 -17.13 -21.52 9.41
CA VAL A 475 -16.29 -21.31 10.60
C VAL A 475 -17.02 -21.90 11.82
N ALA A 476 -16.48 -22.99 12.35
CA ALA A 476 -17.02 -23.64 13.54
C ALA A 476 -16.37 -23.08 14.82
N ARG A 477 -17.19 -22.61 15.76
CA ARG A 477 -16.74 -22.24 17.10
C ARG A 477 -16.49 -23.52 17.92
N GLY A 478 -15.25 -23.73 18.34
CA GLY A 478 -14.87 -24.92 19.12
C GLY A 478 -14.49 -26.12 18.26
N GLY A 479 -14.52 -27.32 18.83
CA GLY A 479 -13.63 -28.38 18.39
C GLY A 479 -14.11 -29.39 17.39
N THR A 480 -15.41 -29.69 17.19
CA THR A 480 -15.78 -30.82 16.32
C THR A 480 -17.12 -30.59 15.62
N LEU A 481 -17.05 -30.11 14.41
CA LEU A 481 -18.13 -30.15 13.46
C LEU A 481 -17.74 -31.14 12.35
N HIS A 482 -18.42 -32.28 12.25
CA HIS A 482 -18.26 -33.18 11.12
C HIS A 482 -19.37 -32.90 10.12
N LEU A 483 -19.02 -32.47 8.92
CA LEU A 483 -19.91 -32.37 7.76
C LEU A 483 -19.56 -33.52 6.81
N GLU A 484 -20.55 -34.05 6.09
CA GLU A 484 -20.31 -35.05 5.05
C GLU A 484 -19.37 -34.53 3.96
N GLU A 485 -18.60 -35.41 3.31
CA GLU A 485 -17.44 -35.07 2.42
C GLU A 485 -17.75 -34.13 1.24
N GLU A 486 -19.00 -33.96 0.81
CA GLU A 486 -19.41 -33.00 -0.23
C GLU A 486 -19.72 -31.60 0.32
N ALA A 487 -19.56 -31.41 1.61
CA ALA A 487 -19.89 -30.18 2.30
C ALA A 487 -18.79 -29.10 2.15
N LEU A 488 -19.08 -27.93 2.68
CA LEU A 488 -18.21 -26.76 2.70
C LEU A 488 -16.92 -27.03 3.49
N PRO A 489 -15.76 -26.50 3.07
CA PRO A 489 -14.54 -26.60 3.86
C PRO A 489 -14.73 -25.90 5.20
N ILE A 490 -14.29 -26.57 6.28
CA ILE A 490 -14.47 -26.10 7.66
C ILE A 490 -13.19 -25.47 8.18
N ILE A 491 -13.34 -24.33 8.82
CA ILE A 491 -12.33 -23.64 9.62
C ILE A 491 -12.76 -23.73 11.09
N TYR A 492 -11.86 -24.07 12.00
CA TYR A 492 -12.15 -24.12 13.43
C TYR A 492 -11.58 -22.88 14.14
N ASP A 493 -12.46 -22.08 14.74
CA ASP A 493 -12.10 -20.96 15.61
C ASP A 493 -11.99 -21.41 17.07
N VAL A 494 -11.05 -22.32 17.34
CA VAL A 494 -10.88 -22.97 18.65
C VAL A 494 -10.65 -21.97 19.77
N HIS A 495 -9.89 -20.90 19.50
CA HIS A 495 -9.56 -19.88 20.47
C HIS A 495 -10.44 -18.62 20.39
N ARG A 496 -11.52 -18.69 19.62
CA ARG A 496 -12.48 -17.57 19.42
C ARG A 496 -11.81 -16.29 18.88
N HIS A 497 -10.80 -16.44 18.02
CA HIS A 497 -10.10 -15.28 17.45
C HIS A 497 -10.99 -14.45 16.51
N LEU A 498 -11.91 -15.11 15.78
CA LEU A 498 -12.86 -14.41 14.92
C LEU A 498 -14.01 -13.79 15.73
N ASP A 499 -14.53 -14.50 16.73
CA ASP A 499 -15.58 -13.98 17.63
C ASP A 499 -15.02 -12.80 18.48
N LEU A 500 -13.99 -13.04 19.28
CA LEU A 500 -13.46 -12.04 20.21
C LEU A 500 -12.60 -10.96 19.53
N GLY A 501 -11.89 -11.31 18.45
CA GLY A 501 -10.96 -10.43 17.77
C GLY A 501 -11.61 -9.49 16.76
N ILE A 502 -12.61 -9.96 16.01
CA ILE A 502 -13.29 -9.19 14.97
C ILE A 502 -14.81 -9.17 15.09
N GLY A 503 -15.35 -9.78 16.15
CA GLY A 503 -16.76 -9.72 16.51
C GLY A 503 -17.68 -10.50 15.56
N MET A 504 -17.24 -11.64 15.03
CA MET A 504 -18.15 -12.54 14.32
C MET A 504 -19.14 -13.17 15.28
N GLU A 505 -20.40 -13.04 14.96
CA GLU A 505 -21.53 -13.57 15.74
C GLU A 505 -22.10 -14.81 15.05
N LYS A 506 -22.78 -15.67 15.83
CA LYS A 506 -23.48 -16.85 15.31
C LYS A 506 -24.43 -16.47 14.16
N GLY A 507 -24.32 -17.18 13.05
CA GLY A 507 -25.10 -16.94 11.83
C GLY A 507 -24.60 -15.76 10.99
N SER A 508 -23.53 -15.05 11.42
CA SER A 508 -22.98 -13.99 10.62
C SER A 508 -22.21 -14.50 9.41
N THR A 509 -22.32 -13.77 8.32
CA THR A 509 -21.54 -13.94 7.09
C THR A 509 -20.56 -12.79 6.95
N LEU A 510 -19.26 -13.10 6.90
CA LEU A 510 -18.19 -12.13 6.64
C LEU A 510 -17.60 -12.40 5.26
N ILE A 511 -17.62 -11.40 4.38
CA ILE A 511 -17.01 -11.49 3.06
C ILE A 511 -15.80 -10.57 3.01
N LEU A 512 -14.64 -11.14 2.65
CA LEU A 512 -13.38 -10.42 2.52
C LEU A 512 -13.06 -10.16 1.06
N ARG A 513 -12.57 -8.95 0.80
CA ARG A 513 -12.07 -8.48 -0.50
C ARG A 513 -10.65 -9.00 -0.76
N PRO A 514 -10.19 -9.05 -2.03
CA PRO A 514 -8.83 -9.44 -2.38
C PRO A 514 -7.73 -8.58 -1.74
N ASP A 515 -8.04 -7.34 -1.40
CA ASP A 515 -7.15 -6.40 -0.72
C ASP A 515 -7.21 -6.51 0.82
N GLY A 516 -7.86 -7.53 1.37
CA GLY A 516 -7.94 -7.79 2.81
C GLY A 516 -8.83 -6.85 3.61
N HIS A 517 -9.73 -6.11 2.94
CA HIS A 517 -10.79 -5.36 3.61
C HIS A 517 -12.08 -6.16 3.65
N VAL A 518 -12.95 -5.82 4.58
CA VAL A 518 -14.30 -6.38 4.66
C VAL A 518 -15.16 -5.80 3.55
N LEU A 519 -15.75 -6.66 2.72
CA LEU A 519 -16.80 -6.27 1.79
C LEU A 519 -18.13 -6.15 2.51
N PHE A 520 -18.55 -7.22 3.19
CA PHE A 520 -19.75 -7.29 4.03
C PHE A 520 -19.47 -8.02 5.33
N HIS A 521 -20.16 -7.61 6.39
CA HIS A 521 -20.39 -8.38 7.59
C HIS A 521 -21.88 -8.27 7.91
N ASP A 522 -22.61 -9.38 7.86
CA ASP A 522 -24.07 -9.39 7.86
C ASP A 522 -24.63 -10.56 8.66
N LEU A 523 -25.77 -10.34 9.31
CA LEU A 523 -26.51 -11.35 10.06
C LEU A 523 -27.71 -11.93 9.26
N SER A 524 -27.81 -11.63 7.98
CA SER A 524 -28.83 -12.24 7.13
C SER A 524 -28.47 -13.71 6.87
N MET A 525 -29.38 -14.61 7.21
CA MET A 525 -29.31 -16.03 6.87
C MET A 525 -30.14 -16.37 5.63
N ASP A 526 -30.31 -15.40 4.75
CA ASP A 526 -30.99 -15.55 3.46
C ASP A 526 -29.95 -15.40 2.33
N ALA A 527 -29.69 -16.50 1.64
CA ALA A 527 -28.69 -16.57 0.60
C ALA A 527 -29.03 -15.68 -0.61
N GLN A 528 -30.32 -15.53 -0.97
CA GLN A 528 -30.74 -14.66 -2.05
C GLN A 528 -30.53 -13.18 -1.69
N VAL A 529 -30.86 -12.79 -0.47
CA VAL A 529 -30.61 -11.43 0.03
C VAL A 529 -29.12 -11.09 -0.03
N MET A 530 -28.23 -12.04 0.28
CA MET A 530 -26.78 -11.82 0.21
C MET A 530 -26.30 -11.68 -1.22
N ILE A 531 -26.82 -12.44 -2.17
CA ILE A 531 -26.50 -12.30 -3.61
C ILE A 531 -27.00 -10.96 -4.16
N ASP A 532 -28.21 -10.56 -3.80
CA ASP A 532 -28.77 -9.27 -4.22
C ASP A 532 -27.95 -8.10 -3.67
N LYS A 533 -27.44 -8.20 -2.43
CA LYS A 533 -26.51 -7.22 -1.86
C LYS A 533 -25.18 -7.17 -2.63
N LEU A 534 -24.61 -8.31 -3.00
CA LEU A 534 -23.40 -8.35 -3.84
C LEU A 534 -23.64 -7.64 -5.17
N GLY A 535 -24.75 -7.96 -5.86
CA GLY A 535 -25.14 -7.32 -7.11
C GLY A 535 -25.33 -5.81 -6.97
N ALA A 536 -25.99 -5.35 -5.90
CA ALA A 536 -26.17 -3.93 -5.63
C ALA A 536 -24.85 -3.20 -5.28
N TYR A 537 -23.91 -3.87 -4.63
CA TYR A 537 -22.60 -3.29 -4.30
C TYR A 537 -21.73 -3.07 -5.54
N PHE A 538 -21.79 -3.97 -6.51
CA PHE A 538 -21.00 -3.92 -7.75
C PHE A 538 -21.64 -3.05 -8.87
N GLN A 539 -22.73 -2.37 -8.59
CA GLN A 539 -23.37 -1.40 -9.47
C GLN A 539 -22.82 0.02 -9.25
#